data_1220225300d889bce4689141abe0b95b
#
_entry.id   1220225300d889bce4689141abe0b95b
#
_cell.length_a   1.000
_cell.length_b   1.000
_cell.length_c   1.000
_cell.angle_alpha   90.00
_cell.angle_beta   90.00
_cell.angle_gamma   90.00
#
_symmetry.space_group_name_H-M   'P 1'
#
loop_
_entity.id
_entity.type
_entity.pdbx_description
1 polymer ?
#
loop_
_entity_poly.entity_id
_entity_poly.type
_entity_poly.pdbx_seq_one_letter_code
_entity_poly.pdbx_strand_id
1 'polypeptide(L)'
;MTASVETVTVKVLLFASYADWIGRDSVEVSLPAPATVSDLVRQLREEFPQADRLPTRPLSAINAVHATVDSPLREGDEVALLPPLAGG
;
A
#
# COMPACT_ATOMS: atom_id res chain seq x y z
N MET A 1 -20.93 4.21 25.66
CA MET A 1 -19.64 3.62 25.36
C MET A 1 -19.28 3.84 23.91
N THR A 2 -18.14 4.40 23.69
CA THR A 2 -17.69 4.64 22.31
C THR A 2 -16.93 3.41 21.82
N ALA A 3 -17.36 2.89 20.68
CA ALA A 3 -16.59 1.84 20.04
C ALA A 3 -15.29 2.46 19.51
N SER A 4 -14.15 1.93 19.91
CA SER A 4 -12.90 2.38 19.32
C SER A 4 -12.75 1.75 17.94
N VAL A 5 -12.38 2.58 16.98
CA VAL A 5 -12.10 2.08 15.63
C VAL A 5 -10.69 1.52 15.67
N GLU A 6 -10.58 0.24 15.40
CA GLU A 6 -9.27 -0.37 15.29
C GLU A 6 -8.62 0.07 13.98
N THR A 7 -7.34 0.34 14.04
CA THR A 7 -6.57 0.70 12.86
C THR A 7 -5.40 -0.25 12.69
N VAL A 8 -4.95 -0.35 11.45
CA VAL A 8 -3.76 -1.11 11.08
C VAL A 8 -2.78 -0.13 10.48
N THR A 9 -1.57 -0.05 11.06
CA THR A 9 -0.52 0.81 10.52
C THR A 9 0.50 -0.06 9.82
N VAL A 10 0.76 0.24 8.58
CA VAL A 10 1.72 -0.52 7.76
C VAL A 10 2.76 0.42 7.18
N LYS A 11 3.93 -0.14 6.88
CA LYS A 11 4.98 0.59 6.18
C LYS A 11 4.91 0.19 4.72
N VAL A 12 4.78 1.17 3.84
CA VAL A 12 4.70 0.92 2.40
C VAL A 12 6.04 1.24 1.78
N LEU A 13 6.61 0.28 1.08
CA LEU A 13 7.84 0.47 0.32
C LEU A 13 7.47 0.70 -1.14
N LEU A 14 8.04 1.75 -1.72
CA LEU A 14 7.74 2.17 -3.08
C LEU A 14 9.01 2.06 -3.92
N PHE A 15 8.87 1.54 -5.12
CA PHE A 15 10.01 1.30 -5.98
C PHE A 15 9.85 2.00 -7.32
N ALA A 16 10.98 2.38 -7.90
CA ALA A 16 11.06 2.93 -9.26
C ALA A 16 10.06 4.07 -9.45
N SER A 17 9.24 3.99 -10.50
CA SER A 17 8.30 5.07 -10.83
C SER A 17 7.32 5.36 -9.69
N TYR A 18 6.94 4.36 -8.91
CA TYR A 18 6.01 4.59 -7.79
C TYR A 18 6.64 5.50 -6.75
N ALA A 19 7.92 5.30 -6.45
CA ALA A 19 8.64 6.18 -5.53
C ALA A 19 8.73 7.59 -6.07
N ASP A 20 8.98 7.72 -7.38
CA ASP A 20 9.06 9.01 -8.03
C ASP A 20 7.73 9.76 -7.98
N TRP A 21 6.63 9.05 -8.24
CA TRP A 21 5.31 9.68 -8.28
C TRP A 21 4.87 10.17 -6.90
N ILE A 22 5.19 9.40 -5.87
CA ILE A 22 4.80 9.76 -4.50
C ILE A 22 5.82 10.68 -3.87
N GLY A 23 7.07 10.63 -4.35
CA GLY A 23 8.13 11.48 -3.85
C GLY A 23 8.83 10.93 -2.62
N ARG A 24 8.63 9.65 -2.32
CA ARG A 24 9.22 8.97 -1.17
C ARG A 24 9.47 7.52 -1.48
N ASP A 25 10.49 6.95 -0.84
CA ASP A 25 10.78 5.52 -0.94
C ASP A 25 9.90 4.70 -0.03
N SER A 26 9.42 5.30 1.04
CA SER A 26 8.54 4.62 1.99
C SER A 26 7.63 5.62 2.67
N VAL A 27 6.44 5.14 3.05
CA VAL A 27 5.48 5.93 3.81
C VAL A 27 4.80 5.01 4.81
N GLU A 28 4.37 5.57 5.94
CA GLU A 28 3.50 4.86 6.86
C GLU A 28 2.07 5.24 6.57
N VAL A 29 1.20 4.25 6.56
CA VAL A 29 -0.22 4.46 6.30
C VAL A 29 -1.02 3.73 7.35
N SER A 30 -2.00 4.43 7.93
CA SER A 30 -2.94 3.84 8.88
C SER A 30 -4.30 3.69 8.21
N LEU A 31 -4.89 2.53 8.37
CA LEU A 31 -6.14 2.17 7.73
C LEU A 31 -7.12 1.61 8.77
N PRO A 32 -8.42 1.82 8.58
CA PRO A 32 -9.39 1.13 9.43
C PRO A 32 -9.26 -0.38 9.24
N ALA A 33 -9.29 -1.12 10.33
CA ALA A 33 -9.24 -2.58 10.28
C ALA A 33 -10.67 -3.14 10.17
N PRO A 34 -10.85 -4.24 9.45
CA PRO A 34 -9.86 -4.98 8.69
C PRO A 34 -9.53 -4.30 7.38
N ALA A 35 -8.28 -4.46 6.93
CA ALA A 35 -7.81 -3.81 5.71
C ALA A 35 -7.10 -4.80 4.80
N THR A 36 -7.15 -4.52 3.51
CA THR A 36 -6.47 -5.32 2.49
C THR A 36 -5.50 -4.44 1.72
N VAL A 37 -4.68 -5.06 0.87
CA VAL A 37 -3.81 -4.31 -0.03
C VAL A 37 -4.62 -3.34 -0.90
N SER A 38 -5.80 -3.77 -1.36
CA SER A 38 -6.68 -2.90 -2.15
C SER A 38 -7.07 -1.64 -1.38
N ASP A 39 -7.38 -1.78 -0.10
CA ASP A 39 -7.70 -0.62 0.75
C ASP A 39 -6.50 0.32 0.86
N LEU A 40 -5.31 -0.25 0.99
CA LEU A 40 -4.08 0.52 1.06
C LEU A 40 -3.85 1.34 -0.22
N VAL A 41 -4.02 0.70 -1.37
CA VAL A 41 -3.84 1.39 -2.66
C VAL A 41 -4.82 2.55 -2.77
N ARG A 42 -6.08 2.32 -2.38
CA ARG A 42 -7.08 3.37 -2.41
C ARG A 42 -6.70 4.54 -1.50
N GLN A 43 -6.22 4.24 -0.30
CA GLN A 43 -5.81 5.27 0.65
C GLN A 43 -4.63 6.08 0.12
N LEU A 44 -3.65 5.42 -0.51
CA LEU A 44 -2.51 6.11 -1.11
C LEU A 44 -2.97 7.07 -2.21
N ARG A 45 -3.92 6.65 -3.02
CA ARG A 45 -4.41 7.47 -4.11
C ARG A 45 -5.14 8.71 -3.59
N GLU A 46 -5.75 8.61 -2.43
CA GLU A 46 -6.43 9.76 -1.81
C GLU A 46 -5.45 10.70 -1.12
N GLU A 47 -4.41 10.17 -0.50
CA GLU A 47 -3.46 11.00 0.26
C GLU A 47 -2.42 11.71 -0.59
N PHE A 48 -2.01 11.10 -1.70
CA PHE A 48 -0.92 11.63 -2.51
C PHE A 48 -1.43 11.98 -3.91
N PRO A 49 -1.32 13.25 -4.32
CA PRO A 49 -1.86 13.67 -5.63
C PRO A 49 -1.32 12.91 -6.81
N GLN A 50 -0.05 12.50 -6.75
CA GLN A 50 0.56 11.78 -7.87
C GLN A 50 0.24 10.29 -7.85
N ALA A 51 -0.37 9.80 -6.78
CA ALA A 51 -0.65 8.38 -6.64
C ALA A 51 -1.86 7.93 -7.46
N ASP A 52 -2.57 8.85 -8.09
CA ASP A 52 -3.67 8.48 -8.98
C ASP A 52 -3.16 7.71 -10.19
N ARG A 53 -1.86 7.75 -10.45
CA ARG A 53 -1.22 6.97 -11.51
C ARG A 53 -1.02 5.50 -11.14
N LEU A 54 -1.10 5.18 -9.84
CA LEU A 54 -0.96 3.80 -9.42
C LEU A 54 -2.08 2.95 -10.01
N PRO A 55 -1.76 1.76 -10.53
CA PRO A 55 -2.83 0.87 -10.98
C PRO A 55 -3.66 0.41 -9.78
N THR A 56 -4.89 -0.01 -10.05
CA THR A 56 -5.76 -0.49 -8.98
C THR A 56 -5.31 -1.84 -8.43
N ARG A 57 -4.54 -2.58 -9.20
CA ARG A 57 -4.05 -3.91 -8.81
C ARG A 57 -2.53 -4.02 -9.04
N PRO A 58 -1.73 -3.25 -8.29
CA PRO A 58 -0.28 -3.32 -8.48
C PRO A 58 0.27 -4.65 -7.96
N LEU A 59 1.43 -5.02 -8.45
CA LEU A 59 2.17 -6.12 -7.86
C LEU A 59 2.55 -5.73 -6.44
N SER A 60 2.38 -6.65 -5.51
CA SER A 60 2.66 -6.35 -4.11
C SER A 60 3.26 -7.55 -3.39
N ALA A 61 3.97 -7.26 -2.31
CA ALA A 61 4.51 -8.26 -1.40
C ALA A 61 4.29 -7.76 0.03
N ILE A 62 3.93 -8.66 0.92
CA ILE A 62 3.78 -8.35 2.33
C ILE A 62 4.88 -9.09 3.06
N ASN A 63 5.72 -8.34 3.76
CA ASN A 63 6.87 -8.91 4.48
C ASN A 63 7.69 -9.81 3.56
N ALA A 64 7.95 -9.32 2.34
CA ALA A 64 8.75 -9.98 1.31
C ALA A 64 8.12 -11.24 0.70
N VAL A 65 6.84 -11.48 0.96
CA VAL A 65 6.11 -12.61 0.37
C VAL A 65 5.08 -12.07 -0.61
N HIS A 66 5.07 -12.63 -1.82
CA HIS A 66 4.14 -12.19 -2.86
C HIS A 66 2.70 -12.19 -2.34
N ALA A 67 1.98 -11.13 -2.65
CA ALA A 67 0.62 -10.94 -2.18
C ALA A 67 -0.29 -10.50 -3.32
N THR A 68 -1.58 -10.48 -3.05
CA THR A 68 -2.58 -9.98 -3.99
C THR A 68 -3.31 -8.79 -3.36
N VAL A 69 -4.14 -8.12 -4.15
CA VAL A 69 -4.91 -6.98 -3.63
C VAL A 69 -5.91 -7.40 -2.56
N ASP A 70 -6.26 -8.67 -2.50
CA ASP A 70 -7.20 -9.18 -1.50
C ASP A 70 -6.51 -9.65 -0.22
N SER A 71 -5.17 -9.64 -0.18
CA SER A 71 -4.44 -10.09 0.99
C SER A 71 -4.70 -9.17 2.17
N PRO A 72 -4.96 -9.74 3.36
CA PRO A 72 -5.21 -8.91 4.54
C PRO A 72 -3.92 -8.32 5.08
N LEU A 73 -4.06 -7.15 5.69
CA LEU A 73 -2.95 -6.44 6.32
C LEU A 73 -3.06 -6.54 7.83
N ARG A 74 -1.91 -6.62 8.47
CA ARG A 74 -1.82 -6.66 9.93
C ARG A 74 -0.92 -5.53 10.41
N GLU A 75 -1.09 -5.18 11.68
CA GLU A 75 -0.28 -4.14 12.30
C GLU A 75 1.21 -4.42 12.10
N GLY A 76 1.93 -3.42 11.62
CA GLY A 76 3.37 -3.53 11.46
C GLY A 76 3.83 -4.20 10.17
N ASP A 77 2.92 -4.60 9.31
CA ASP A 77 3.31 -5.20 8.03
C ASP A 77 4.10 -4.22 7.17
N GLU A 78 5.03 -4.76 6.39
CA GLU A 78 5.77 -4.01 5.39
C GLU A 78 5.25 -4.43 4.03
N VAL A 79 4.64 -3.50 3.33
CA VAL A 79 3.99 -3.76 2.04
C VAL A 79 4.79 -3.11 0.93
N ALA A 80 5.34 -3.91 0.04
CA ALA A 80 6.05 -3.40 -1.13
C ALA A 80 5.10 -3.32 -2.31
N LEU A 81 5.11 -2.18 -3.00
CA LEU A 81 4.38 -2.00 -4.25
C LEU A 81 5.40 -1.89 -5.37
N LEU A 82 5.25 -2.74 -6.36
CA LEU A 82 6.24 -2.94 -7.40
C LEU A 82 5.64 -2.65 -8.77
N PRO A 83 6.27 -1.78 -9.57
CA PRO A 83 5.83 -1.59 -10.95
C PRO A 83 6.07 -2.87 -11.75
N PRO A 84 5.32 -3.07 -12.84
CA PRO A 84 5.59 -4.20 -13.71
C PRO A 84 6.97 -4.05 -14.33
N LEU A 85 7.62 -5.18 -14.61
CA LEU A 85 8.93 -5.17 -15.23
C LEU A 85 8.82 -4.63 -16.67
N ALA A 86 9.64 -3.64 -16.96
CA ALA A 86 9.65 -3.06 -18.30
C ALA A 86 10.31 -4.03 -19.27
N GLY A 87 9.78 -4.08 -20.47
CA GLY A 87 10.35 -4.90 -21.52
C GLY A 87 10.18 -6.39 -21.31
N GLY A 88 9.35 -6.72 -20.33
CA GLY A 88 9.06 -8.11 -20.07
C GLY A 88 8.32 -8.76 -21.20
#